data_970cb5abc5b59bca8b688e2880a5f9ab
#
_entry.id   970cb5abc5b59bca8b688e2880a5f9ab
#
_cell.length_a   1.000
_cell.length_b   1.000
_cell.length_c   1.000
_cell.angle_alpha   90.00
_cell.angle_beta   90.00
_cell.angle_gamma   90.00
#
_symmetry.space_group_name_H-M   'P 1'
#
loop_
_entity.id
_entity.type
_entity.pdbx_description
1 polymer ?
#
loop_
_entity_poly.entity_id
_entity_poly.type
_entity_poly.pdbx_seq_one_letter_code
_entity_poly.pdbx_strand_id
1 'polypeptide(L)'
;MALFKIVHITKYQYNYPIKESINEIRLFPHHFENQEVLQYQLLITHAPNVDISQDYYGNRVGNFNVLGSHTEMTIESRMLVRVNHSLKIPEIDSTSVKDIQIEKERSILLLRLCYIDKIEKQSEIEHILKKIDIENKSIIEIAQQCNAY
;
A
#
# COMPACT_ATOMS: atom_id res chain seq x y z
N MET A 1 10.63 2.90 21.11
CA MET A 1 10.99 3.83 20.00
C MET A 1 12.02 3.13 19.15
N ALA A 2 11.74 2.90 17.87
CA ALA A 2 12.66 2.25 16.94
C ALA A 2 12.99 3.19 15.77
N LEU A 3 14.21 3.09 15.25
CA LEU A 3 14.68 3.87 14.10
C LEU A 3 14.98 2.89 12.96
N PHE A 4 14.35 3.12 11.81
CA PHE A 4 14.51 2.30 10.61
C PHE A 4 15.12 3.11 9.49
N LYS A 5 16.22 2.57 8.92
CA LYS A 5 16.75 3.02 7.64
C LYS A 5 16.27 2.07 6.57
N ILE A 6 15.45 2.56 5.65
CA ILE A 6 14.81 1.76 4.60
C ILE A 6 15.35 2.25 3.26
N VAL A 7 15.74 1.29 2.42
CA VAL A 7 16.13 1.53 1.02
C VAL A 7 15.30 0.59 0.16
N HIS A 8 14.49 1.17 -0.73
CA HIS A 8 13.71 0.44 -1.71
C HIS A 8 14.26 0.74 -3.10
N ILE A 9 14.65 -0.30 -3.83
CA ILE A 9 15.22 -0.17 -5.17
C ILE A 9 14.38 -0.99 -6.15
N THR A 10 13.87 -0.32 -7.18
CA THR A 10 13.20 -0.95 -8.31
C THR A 10 14.06 -0.74 -9.56
N LYS A 11 14.41 -1.83 -10.23
CA LYS A 11 15.18 -1.79 -11.48
C LYS A 11 14.34 -2.35 -12.62
N TYR A 12 14.24 -1.59 -13.69
CA TYR A 12 13.65 -2.00 -14.94
C TYR A 12 14.76 -2.24 -15.97
N GLN A 13 14.69 -3.36 -16.65
CA GLN A 13 15.55 -3.68 -17.80
C GLN A 13 14.66 -4.01 -18.99
N TYR A 14 14.95 -3.41 -20.12
CA TYR A 14 14.17 -3.56 -21.34
C TYR A 14 15.00 -4.30 -22.40
N ASN A 15 14.39 -5.26 -23.07
CA ASN A 15 15.04 -6.03 -24.14
C ASN A 15 15.41 -5.16 -25.36
N TYR A 16 14.71 -4.04 -25.50
CA TYR A 16 14.93 -3.07 -26.59
C TYR A 16 14.93 -1.64 -26.03
N PRO A 17 15.67 -0.71 -26.65
CA PRO A 17 15.65 0.68 -26.22
C PRO A 17 14.25 1.29 -26.32
N ILE A 18 13.79 1.89 -25.21
CA ILE A 18 12.55 2.64 -25.12
C ILE A 18 12.87 4.11 -25.32
N LYS A 19 12.12 4.79 -26.19
CA LYS A 19 12.35 6.22 -26.52
C LYS A 19 11.83 7.16 -25.45
N GLU A 20 10.72 6.75 -24.80
CA GLU A 20 10.03 7.53 -23.78
C GLU A 20 9.29 6.58 -22.82
N SER A 21 9.28 6.92 -21.53
CA SER A 21 8.43 6.23 -20.55
C SER A 21 7.71 7.24 -19.68
N ILE A 22 6.42 6.99 -19.46
CA ILE A 22 5.55 7.72 -18.53
C ILE A 22 5.37 6.83 -17.31
N ASN A 23 5.66 7.37 -16.13
CA ASN A 23 5.73 6.57 -14.91
C ASN A 23 4.92 7.21 -13.79
N GLU A 24 4.28 6.37 -12.99
CA GLU A 24 3.64 6.72 -11.74
C GLU A 24 4.27 5.93 -10.60
N ILE A 25 4.58 6.58 -9.49
CA ILE A 25 5.15 5.96 -8.29
C ILE A 25 4.38 6.31 -7.03
N ARG A 26 4.32 5.36 -6.09
CA ARG A 26 3.76 5.51 -4.75
C ARG A 26 4.79 5.08 -3.69
N LEU A 27 6.01 5.63 -3.78
CA LEU A 27 7.13 5.27 -2.91
C LEU A 27 7.42 6.35 -1.85
N PHE A 28 6.43 7.13 -1.50
CA PHE A 28 6.56 8.22 -0.52
C PHE A 28 6.13 7.73 0.86
N PRO A 29 6.96 7.93 1.90
CA PRO A 29 6.56 7.60 3.25
C PRO A 29 5.45 8.52 3.74
N HIS A 30 4.60 8.01 4.62
CA HIS A 30 3.52 8.75 5.23
C HIS A 30 3.82 9.05 6.70
N HIS A 31 3.40 10.24 7.17
CA HIS A 31 3.43 10.58 8.59
C HIS A 31 2.14 10.11 9.25
N PHE A 32 2.29 9.36 10.34
CA PHE A 32 1.18 8.95 11.21
C PHE A 32 1.53 9.35 12.66
N GLU A 33 0.56 9.30 13.56
CA GLU A 33 0.76 9.60 14.99
C GLU A 33 1.95 8.82 15.59
N ASN A 34 2.15 7.58 15.14
CA ASN A 34 3.18 6.69 15.64
C ASN A 34 4.40 6.55 14.71
N GLN A 35 4.42 7.28 13.60
CA GLN A 35 5.47 7.21 12.59
C GLN A 35 5.89 8.60 12.15
N GLU A 36 7.17 8.91 12.34
CA GLU A 36 7.79 10.15 11.91
C GLU A 36 8.83 9.89 10.83
N VAL A 37 8.70 10.55 9.69
CA VAL A 37 9.69 10.51 8.61
C VAL A 37 10.74 11.59 8.87
N LEU A 38 11.95 11.17 9.24
CA LEU A 38 13.05 12.08 9.56
C LEU A 38 13.80 12.55 8.31
N GLN A 39 13.98 11.63 7.35
CA GLN A 39 14.63 11.90 6.07
C GLN A 39 13.96 11.11 4.97
N TYR A 40 13.89 11.70 3.79
CA TYR A 40 13.39 11.05 2.59
C TYR A 40 14.16 11.55 1.37
N GLN A 41 14.60 10.63 0.51
CA GLN A 41 15.25 10.92 -0.75
C GLN A 41 14.75 9.98 -1.82
N LEU A 42 14.38 10.53 -2.97
CA LEU A 42 14.01 9.77 -4.18
C LEU A 42 15.07 10.03 -5.24
N LEU A 43 15.65 8.96 -5.77
CA LEU A 43 16.65 8.98 -6.82
C LEU A 43 16.10 8.18 -8.02
N ILE A 44 16.12 8.79 -9.19
CA ILE A 44 15.64 8.16 -10.43
C ILE A 44 16.73 8.34 -11.50
N THR A 45 17.02 7.29 -12.25
CA THR A 45 17.91 7.36 -13.40
C THR A 45 17.50 8.51 -14.32
N HIS A 46 18.46 9.26 -14.84
CA HIS A 46 18.26 10.49 -15.63
C HIS A 46 17.65 11.68 -14.86
N ALA A 47 17.45 11.57 -13.55
CA ALA A 47 16.96 12.64 -12.68
C ALA A 47 15.78 13.45 -13.28
N PRO A 48 14.67 12.80 -13.70
CA PRO A 48 13.53 13.51 -14.23
C PRO A 48 12.88 14.39 -13.17
N ASN A 49 12.16 15.43 -13.61
CA ASN A 49 11.28 16.18 -12.71
C ASN A 49 10.10 15.28 -12.30
N VAL A 50 9.80 15.25 -11.00
CA VAL A 50 8.70 14.44 -10.44
C VAL A 50 7.61 15.38 -9.92
N ASP A 51 6.46 15.35 -10.57
CA ASP A 51 5.27 16.07 -10.14
C ASP A 51 4.55 15.25 -9.07
N ILE A 52 4.41 15.81 -7.86
CA ILE A 52 3.81 15.13 -6.72
C ILE A 52 2.40 15.65 -6.48
N SER A 53 1.44 14.75 -6.48
CA SER A 53 0.04 15.00 -6.15
C SER A 53 -0.42 14.09 -5.00
N GLN A 54 -1.67 14.24 -4.58
CA GLN A 54 -2.32 13.35 -3.61
C GLN A 54 -3.50 12.66 -4.27
N ASP A 55 -3.62 11.34 -4.06
CA ASP A 55 -4.77 10.58 -4.53
C ASP A 55 -5.97 10.76 -3.57
N TYR A 56 -7.10 10.16 -3.95
CA TYR A 56 -8.34 10.22 -3.16
C TYR A 56 -8.17 9.69 -1.71
N TYR A 57 -7.23 8.78 -1.49
CA TYR A 57 -6.97 8.17 -0.17
C TYR A 57 -5.91 8.94 0.64
N GLY A 58 -5.43 10.07 0.12
CA GLY A 58 -4.39 10.85 0.76
C GLY A 58 -2.97 10.34 0.52
N ASN A 59 -2.76 9.33 -0.34
CA ASN A 59 -1.43 8.86 -0.68
C ASN A 59 -0.74 9.85 -1.62
N ARG A 60 0.55 10.07 -1.39
CA ARG A 60 1.37 10.85 -2.32
C ARG A 60 1.71 10.02 -3.55
N VAL A 61 1.42 10.59 -4.72
CA VAL A 61 1.65 9.99 -6.03
C VAL A 61 2.62 10.87 -6.80
N GLY A 62 3.71 10.30 -7.30
CA GLY A 62 4.68 11.00 -8.14
C GLY A 62 4.53 10.57 -9.58
N ASN A 63 4.38 11.53 -10.48
CA ASN A 63 4.34 11.31 -11.91
C ASN A 63 5.60 11.89 -12.56
N PHE A 64 6.24 11.16 -13.45
CA PHE A 64 7.41 11.62 -14.17
C PHE A 64 7.57 10.94 -15.52
N ASN A 65 8.23 11.64 -16.43
CA ASN A 65 8.56 11.14 -17.76
C ASN A 65 10.08 11.02 -17.89
N VAL A 66 10.53 9.91 -18.46
CA VAL A 66 11.93 9.75 -18.90
C VAL A 66 11.95 9.89 -20.41
N LEU A 67 12.55 10.96 -20.88
CA LEU A 67 12.73 11.26 -22.30
C LEU A 67 14.11 10.78 -22.77
N GLY A 68 14.17 10.32 -24.00
CA GLY A 68 15.40 9.81 -24.61
C GLY A 68 15.53 8.28 -24.52
N SER A 69 16.31 7.74 -25.43
CA SER A 69 16.47 6.30 -25.59
C SER A 69 17.19 5.69 -24.41
N HIS A 70 16.57 4.70 -23.74
CA HIS A 70 17.14 3.99 -22.59
C HIS A 70 16.76 2.51 -22.58
N THR A 71 17.64 1.68 -22.06
CA THR A 71 17.44 0.23 -21.89
C THR A 71 17.26 -0.18 -20.44
N GLU A 72 17.49 0.75 -19.50
CA GLU A 72 17.33 0.50 -18.07
C GLU A 72 16.84 1.75 -17.36
N MET A 73 16.16 1.55 -16.25
CA MET A 73 15.75 2.61 -15.33
C MET A 73 15.80 2.08 -13.90
N THR A 74 16.39 2.85 -13.00
CA THR A 74 16.41 2.54 -11.56
C THR A 74 15.69 3.65 -10.79
N ILE A 75 14.80 3.24 -9.92
CA ILE A 75 14.10 4.10 -8.95
C ILE A 75 14.55 3.65 -7.56
N GLU A 76 15.12 4.56 -6.79
CA GLU A 76 15.57 4.29 -5.44
C GLU A 76 14.93 5.29 -4.46
N SER A 77 14.20 4.75 -3.47
CA SER A 77 13.62 5.50 -2.36
C SER A 77 14.39 5.18 -1.08
N ARG A 78 15.01 6.20 -0.49
CA ARG A 78 15.75 6.10 0.78
C ARG A 78 15.00 6.86 1.85
N MET A 79 14.79 6.26 3.00
CA MET A 79 14.11 6.93 4.09
C MET A 79 14.65 6.53 5.46
N LEU A 80 14.62 7.49 6.38
CA LEU A 80 14.88 7.30 7.79
C LEU A 80 13.59 7.56 8.55
N VAL A 81 13.06 6.54 9.20
CA VAL A 81 11.75 6.58 9.86
C VAL A 81 11.90 6.21 11.33
N ARG A 82 11.30 7.03 12.19
CA ARG A 82 11.15 6.76 13.61
C ARG A 82 9.77 6.23 13.88
N VAL A 83 9.68 5.08 14.57
CA VAL A 83 8.40 4.47 14.96
C VAL A 83 8.32 4.43 16.48
N ASN A 84 7.26 4.98 17.02
CA ASN A 84 6.91 4.90 18.42
C ASN A 84 5.98 3.72 18.62
N HIS A 85 6.42 2.71 19.39
CA HIS A 85 5.59 1.54 19.70
C HIS A 85 4.40 1.93 20.56
N SER A 86 3.25 2.13 19.95
CA SER A 86 1.97 2.15 20.64
C SER A 86 0.80 1.81 19.73
N LEU A 87 0.98 0.91 18.78
CA LEU A 87 -0.17 0.26 18.17
C LEU A 87 -0.76 -0.67 19.25
N LYS A 88 -1.55 -0.10 20.15
CA LYS A 88 -2.51 -0.90 20.90
C LYS A 88 -3.61 -1.27 19.93
N ILE A 89 -3.59 -2.48 19.42
CA ILE A 89 -4.79 -3.09 18.84
C ILE A 89 -5.82 -3.01 19.98
N PRO A 90 -7.00 -2.42 19.75
CA PRO A 90 -8.03 -2.41 20.79
C PRO A 90 -8.22 -3.83 21.31
N GLU A 91 -8.09 -4.03 22.63
CA GLU A 91 -8.20 -5.37 23.23
C GLU A 91 -9.62 -5.95 23.09
N ILE A 92 -10.61 -5.08 22.82
CA ILE A 92 -12.00 -5.47 22.66
C ILE A 92 -12.55 -4.71 21.45
N ASP A 93 -12.55 -5.36 20.30
CA ASP A 93 -13.34 -4.92 19.16
C ASP A 93 -14.40 -6.02 18.91
N SER A 94 -15.63 -5.73 19.24
CA SER A 94 -16.79 -6.60 19.00
C SER A 94 -17.41 -6.39 17.62
N THR A 95 -16.79 -5.55 16.77
CA THR A 95 -17.30 -5.28 15.43
C THR A 95 -17.35 -6.57 14.61
N SER A 96 -18.55 -6.91 14.17
CA SER A 96 -18.79 -8.09 13.34
C SER A 96 -18.76 -7.76 11.84
N VAL A 97 -18.73 -8.80 11.00
CA VAL A 97 -18.88 -8.64 9.53
C VAL A 97 -20.23 -7.96 9.20
N LYS A 98 -21.29 -8.23 9.97
CA LYS A 98 -22.61 -7.61 9.78
C LYS A 98 -22.58 -6.11 10.03
N ASP A 99 -21.83 -5.66 11.04
CA ASP A 99 -21.69 -4.23 11.34
C ASP A 99 -20.98 -3.50 10.21
N ILE A 100 -19.93 -4.11 9.62
CA ILE A 100 -19.26 -3.56 8.44
C ILE A 100 -20.19 -3.53 7.23
N GLN A 101 -21.01 -4.54 7.02
CA GLN A 101 -21.99 -4.53 5.93
C GLN A 101 -22.99 -3.39 6.04
N ILE A 102 -23.47 -3.10 7.25
CA ILE A 102 -24.37 -1.97 7.51
C ILE A 102 -23.64 -0.64 7.29
N GLU A 103 -22.43 -0.50 7.80
CA GLU A 103 -21.65 0.74 7.67
C GLU A 103 -21.21 0.99 6.23
N LYS A 104 -20.95 -0.06 5.44
CA LYS A 104 -20.67 0.03 4.02
C LYS A 104 -21.74 0.75 3.22
N GLU A 105 -23.03 0.57 3.57
CA GLU A 105 -24.15 1.27 2.91
C GLU A 105 -24.16 2.78 3.20
N ARG A 106 -23.48 3.21 4.26
CA ARG A 106 -23.43 4.60 4.73
C ARG A 106 -22.14 5.32 4.38
N SER A 107 -21.09 4.58 4.01
CA SER A 107 -19.75 5.12 3.77
C SER A 107 -19.27 4.83 2.36
N ILE A 108 -19.11 5.89 1.55
CA ILE A 108 -18.54 5.79 0.20
C ILE A 108 -17.12 5.23 0.23
N LEU A 109 -16.33 5.57 1.27
CA LEU A 109 -14.98 5.05 1.46
C LEU A 109 -15.01 3.53 1.68
N LEU A 110 -15.85 3.03 2.59
CA LEU A 110 -16.00 1.60 2.85
C LEU A 110 -16.55 0.87 1.62
N LEU A 111 -17.51 1.46 0.92
CA LEU A 111 -18.03 0.90 -0.33
C LEU A 111 -16.89 0.67 -1.34
N ARG A 112 -15.99 1.64 -1.51
CA ARG A 112 -14.85 1.54 -2.43
C ARG A 112 -13.79 0.55 -1.95
N LEU A 113 -13.46 0.53 -0.66
CA LEU A 113 -12.49 -0.41 -0.09
C LEU A 113 -12.99 -1.86 -0.13
N CYS A 114 -14.31 -2.06 -0.06
CA CYS A 114 -14.94 -3.38 -0.16
C CYS A 114 -15.37 -3.73 -1.59
N TYR A 115 -15.10 -2.87 -2.58
CA TYR A 115 -15.39 -3.19 -3.97
C TYR A 115 -14.39 -4.23 -4.47
N ILE A 116 -14.93 -5.35 -4.90
CA ILE A 116 -14.13 -6.45 -5.44
C ILE A 116 -14.43 -6.52 -6.92
N ASP A 117 -13.40 -6.31 -7.75
CA ASP A 117 -13.46 -6.60 -9.16
C ASP A 117 -13.34 -8.13 -9.39
N LYS A 118 -13.41 -8.58 -10.62
CA LYS A 118 -13.34 -10.00 -10.94
C LYS A 118 -12.07 -10.65 -10.38
N ILE A 119 -12.25 -11.66 -9.50
CA ILE A 119 -11.16 -12.44 -8.93
C ILE A 119 -10.92 -13.66 -9.82
N GLU A 120 -9.72 -13.81 -10.39
CA GLU A 120 -9.39 -14.93 -11.30
C GLU A 120 -9.38 -16.30 -10.60
N LYS A 121 -9.10 -16.34 -9.28
CA LYS A 121 -8.96 -17.58 -8.49
C LYS A 121 -10.00 -17.70 -7.38
N GLN A 122 -11.24 -17.42 -7.70
CA GLN A 122 -12.33 -17.39 -6.73
C GLN A 122 -12.46 -18.71 -5.94
N SER A 123 -12.31 -19.86 -6.58
CA SER A 123 -12.41 -21.18 -5.93
C SER A 123 -11.33 -21.43 -4.87
N GLU A 124 -10.10 -20.92 -5.09
CA GLU A 124 -9.00 -21.04 -4.11
C GLU A 124 -9.29 -20.16 -2.87
N ILE A 125 -9.80 -18.95 -3.10
CA ILE A 125 -10.19 -18.02 -2.04
C ILE A 125 -11.35 -18.60 -1.22
N GLU A 126 -12.39 -19.12 -1.88
CA GLU A 126 -13.52 -19.77 -1.21
C GLU A 126 -13.08 -20.97 -0.35
N HIS A 127 -12.08 -21.73 -0.80
CA HIS A 127 -11.51 -22.82 0.00
C HIS A 127 -10.83 -22.30 1.27
N ILE A 128 -10.12 -21.18 1.21
CA ILE A 128 -9.50 -20.54 2.37
C ILE A 128 -10.56 -19.98 3.31
N LEU A 129 -11.55 -19.27 2.76
CA LEU A 129 -12.63 -18.66 3.54
C LEU A 129 -13.45 -19.70 4.33
N LYS A 130 -13.65 -20.92 3.79
CA LYS A 130 -14.32 -22.01 4.49
C LYS A 130 -13.58 -22.49 5.74
N LYS A 131 -12.29 -22.20 5.87
CA LYS A 131 -11.47 -22.55 7.04
C LYS A 131 -11.44 -21.44 8.08
N ILE A 132 -11.96 -20.26 7.76
CA ILE A 132 -12.04 -19.11 8.63
C ILE A 132 -13.47 -19.03 9.17
N ASP A 133 -13.62 -19.04 10.51
CA ASP A 133 -14.91 -18.82 11.14
C ASP A 133 -15.28 -17.34 11.09
N ILE A 134 -16.10 -16.98 10.09
CA ILE A 134 -16.51 -15.59 9.83
C ILE A 134 -17.72 -15.20 10.69
N GLU A 135 -18.56 -16.18 11.09
CA GLU A 135 -19.87 -15.89 11.71
C GLU A 135 -19.78 -15.54 13.19
N ASN A 136 -18.81 -16.16 13.90
CA ASN A 136 -18.71 -16.07 15.37
C ASN A 136 -17.52 -15.24 15.86
N LYS A 137 -16.79 -14.56 14.96
CA LYS A 137 -15.59 -13.81 15.30
C LYS A 137 -15.70 -12.34 14.96
N SER A 138 -14.97 -11.54 15.72
CA SER A 138 -14.79 -10.13 15.40
C SER A 138 -13.92 -9.95 14.16
N ILE A 139 -13.98 -8.78 13.53
CA ILE A 139 -13.17 -8.43 12.36
C ILE A 139 -11.68 -8.56 12.65
N ILE A 140 -11.23 -8.19 13.85
CA ILE A 140 -9.82 -8.31 14.26
C ILE A 140 -9.39 -9.78 14.30
N GLU A 141 -10.20 -10.66 14.89
CA GLU A 141 -9.91 -12.09 14.93
C GLU A 141 -9.88 -12.72 13.54
N ILE A 142 -10.79 -12.30 12.64
CA ILE A 142 -10.80 -12.74 11.24
C ILE A 142 -9.53 -12.26 10.52
N ALA A 143 -9.15 -10.99 10.69
CA ALA A 143 -7.94 -10.43 10.10
C ALA A 143 -6.67 -11.13 10.60
N GLN A 144 -6.60 -11.46 11.90
CA GLN A 144 -5.50 -12.23 12.48
C GLN A 144 -5.41 -13.64 11.87
N GLN A 145 -6.55 -14.31 11.67
CA GLN A 145 -6.57 -15.63 11.01
C GLN A 145 -6.13 -15.56 9.56
N CYS A 146 -6.57 -14.54 8.80
CA CYS A 146 -6.11 -14.32 7.43
C CYS A 146 -4.60 -14.09 7.35
N ASN A 147 -4.03 -13.40 8.34
CA ASN A 147 -2.59 -13.10 8.38
C ASN A 147 -1.74 -14.31 8.84
N ALA A 148 -2.34 -15.29 9.48
CA ALA A 148 -1.66 -16.53 9.93
C ALA A 148 -1.64 -17.62 8.84
N TYR A 149 -2.32 -17.42 7.72
CA TYR A 149 -2.44 -18.34 6.58
C TYR A 149 -1.33 -18.07 5.55
#